data_e20db03085a81adef47f4bd6a5b21031
#
_entry.id   e20db03085a81adef47f4bd6a5b21031
#
_cell.length_a   1.000
_cell.length_b   1.000
_cell.length_c   1.000
_cell.angle_alpha   90.00
_cell.angle_beta   90.00
_cell.angle_gamma   90.00
#
_symmetry.space_group_name_H-M   'P 1'
#
loop_
_entity.id
_entity.type
_entity.pdbx_description
1 polymer ?
#
loop_
_entity_poly.entity_id
_entity_poly.type
_entity_poly.pdbx_seq_one_letter_code
_entity_poly.pdbx_strand_id
1 'polypeptide(L)'
;MFAPWFGQQQKNLTCLNSTETNRTTDCVEGLGMTPQQYNLLYAIYAWTNAVVVILSGFFIDKLGSGVGIILFSILIVLGSATFALGSHFKGTCYLLPLMFIGRLLFGSSNGSLIIAQDRIIAFWFKGKELSLAFGLQLTCSRLGSVLNFFLTSSIERNFGIQWTLWGGMLLCVLSFVFTIVVSVLDKVGTKQLGLDAVLLEDSKKVRFQDIRYLSLRYWLLVVTIMFFYNGIFPFVADASKFIQDKYSGYSQQEASYIAGAIYDASLLLFSVAGILVDYVGLRAVIALISAVLTLPVFALLAFTFVPPLVSTIWLGVTYSFAAASLWPSVFLVVPQANIGIALGLATTVQMIGSGLCNLIVGQLLGNQSRSLKIPVWHWQRVMIFLLANIISCVIASIFLNIVDKQEGGALNKTTKRSEAVQEETQEPSETSPLLREQ
;
A
#
# COMPACT_ATOMS: atom_id res chain seq x y z
N MET A 1 3.67 6.74 2.51
CA MET A 1 4.96 7.37 2.29
C MET A 1 5.58 8.05 3.53
N PHE A 2 4.95 8.17 4.64
CA PHE A 2 5.50 8.75 5.87
C PHE A 2 5.31 7.78 7.05
N ALA A 3 5.86 6.60 6.95
CA ALA A 3 6.12 5.70 8.06
C ALA A 3 7.60 5.84 8.41
N PRO A 4 8.04 5.78 9.48
CA PRO A 4 7.88 5.51 10.90
C PRO A 4 8.54 6.56 11.84
N TRP A 5 8.09 7.79 11.86
CA TRP A 5 8.93 8.95 12.22
C TRP A 5 8.58 9.62 13.55
N PHE A 6 7.82 9.01 14.41
CA PHE A 6 7.40 9.65 15.65
C PHE A 6 8.01 9.06 16.92
N GLY A 7 9.03 8.27 16.78
CA GLY A 7 9.72 7.68 17.93
C GLY A 7 11.20 8.03 17.97
N GLN A 8 11.55 8.85 18.89
CA GLN A 8 12.88 9.06 19.46
C GLN A 8 13.89 9.90 18.68
N GLN A 9 14.02 11.10 19.13
CA GLN A 9 15.22 11.90 19.02
C GLN A 9 16.29 11.40 19.98
N GLN A 10 17.46 11.12 19.43
CA GLN A 10 18.67 10.95 20.20
C GLN A 10 19.03 12.28 20.91
N LYS A 11 19.47 12.17 22.14
CA LYS A 11 19.97 13.22 23.01
C LYS A 11 20.78 14.31 22.28
N ASN A 12 20.19 15.41 21.97
CA ASN A 12 20.84 16.70 22.08
C ASN A 12 20.11 17.45 23.18
N LEU A 13 20.65 17.29 24.38
CA LEU A 13 20.30 18.03 25.57
C LEU A 13 20.55 19.51 25.31
N THR A 14 19.55 20.22 24.91
CA THR A 14 19.38 21.61 25.36
C THR A 14 18.29 21.62 26.41
N CYS A 15 18.49 20.84 27.46
CA CYS A 15 17.93 21.19 28.76
C CYS A 15 18.79 22.35 29.26
N LEU A 16 18.35 23.57 29.00
CA LEU A 16 18.90 24.74 29.68
C LEU A 16 18.84 24.46 31.17
N ASN A 17 20.00 24.49 31.84
CA ASN A 17 20.13 24.55 33.27
C ASN A 17 19.33 25.75 33.79
N SER A 18 18.10 25.56 34.17
CA SER A 18 17.40 26.40 35.08
C SER A 18 17.52 25.77 36.46
N THR A 19 18.54 26.22 37.20
CA THR A 19 18.64 26.11 38.62
C THR A 19 17.35 26.64 39.25
N GLU A 20 16.86 25.86 40.19
CA GLU A 20 15.80 26.12 41.15
C GLU A 20 14.36 25.70 40.77
N THR A 21 13.88 24.90 41.73
CA THR A 21 12.53 24.42 42.04
C THR A 21 12.03 23.19 41.31
N ASN A 22 12.04 22.08 42.04
CA ASN A 22 11.26 20.82 41.98
C ASN A 22 10.10 20.77 40.97
N ARG A 23 10.39 20.74 39.69
CA ARG A 23 9.57 20.17 38.64
C ARG A 23 10.49 19.41 37.72
N THR A 24 10.45 18.08 37.78
CA THR A 24 11.00 17.23 36.75
C THR A 24 10.36 17.63 35.41
N THR A 25 11.06 18.46 34.65
CA THR A 25 10.71 18.75 33.26
C THR A 25 11.02 17.48 32.48
N ASP A 26 10.01 16.64 32.36
CA ASP A 26 10.05 15.47 31.49
C ASP A 26 10.39 15.95 30.06
N CYS A 27 11.60 15.69 29.61
CA CYS A 27 11.99 15.95 28.23
C CYS A 27 11.18 15.04 27.31
N VAL A 28 10.16 15.60 26.65
CA VAL A 28 9.30 14.87 25.71
C VAL A 28 10.05 14.75 24.39
N GLU A 29 10.50 13.53 24.06
CA GLU A 29 11.20 13.23 22.80
C GLU A 29 10.23 13.28 21.60
N GLY A 30 10.76 13.65 20.43
CA GLY A 30 10.01 13.73 19.18
C GLY A 30 8.91 14.79 19.22
N LEU A 31 7.74 14.52 18.65
CA LEU A 31 6.55 15.38 18.68
C LEU A 31 5.68 15.19 19.93
N GLY A 32 6.05 14.27 20.83
CA GLY A 32 5.30 13.99 22.05
C GLY A 32 3.97 13.25 21.84
N MET A 33 3.81 12.58 20.71
CA MET A 33 2.61 11.79 20.40
C MET A 33 2.61 10.45 21.11
N THR A 34 1.42 10.03 21.55
CA THR A 34 1.20 8.67 22.03
C THR A 34 1.14 7.68 20.88
N PRO A 35 1.47 6.37 21.10
CA PRO A 35 1.29 5.35 20.08
C PRO A 35 -0.12 5.29 19.51
N GLN A 36 -1.13 5.54 20.35
CA GLN A 36 -2.54 5.61 19.94
C GLN A 36 -2.80 6.76 18.96
N GLN A 37 -2.29 7.97 19.25
CA GLN A 37 -2.42 9.14 18.37
C GLN A 37 -1.70 8.92 17.04
N TYR A 38 -0.52 8.30 17.07
CA TYR A 38 0.24 7.95 15.90
C TYR A 38 -0.51 6.97 14.98
N ASN A 39 -0.99 5.86 15.53
CA ASN A 39 -1.76 4.87 14.77
C ASN A 39 -3.11 5.43 14.28
N LEU A 40 -3.72 6.37 15.03
CA LEU A 40 -4.93 7.08 14.58
C LEU A 40 -4.67 7.91 13.30
N LEU A 41 -3.49 8.50 13.13
CA LEU A 41 -3.11 9.21 11.90
C LEU A 41 -3.09 8.27 10.68
N TYR A 42 -2.67 7.01 10.86
CA TYR A 42 -2.74 6.00 9.81
C TYR A 42 -4.16 5.54 9.52
N ALA A 43 -4.97 5.37 10.57
CA ALA A 43 -6.36 4.99 10.43
C ALA A 43 -7.17 6.05 9.67
N ILE A 44 -7.01 7.34 10.03
CA ILE A 44 -7.67 8.47 9.34
C ILE A 44 -7.27 8.51 7.87
N TYR A 45 -5.97 8.39 7.58
CA TYR A 45 -5.49 8.32 6.20
C TYR A 45 -6.14 7.16 5.43
N ALA A 46 -6.15 5.95 5.99
CA ALA A 46 -6.69 4.76 5.34
C ALA A 46 -8.19 4.88 5.07
N TRP A 47 -8.98 5.34 6.04
CA TRP A 47 -10.42 5.50 5.89
C TRP A 47 -10.80 6.62 4.92
N THR A 48 -10.09 7.74 4.97
CA THR A 48 -10.31 8.81 4.00
C THR A 48 -10.02 8.35 2.59
N ASN A 49 -8.92 7.62 2.40
CA ASN A 49 -8.59 7.01 1.12
C ASN A 49 -9.70 6.03 0.67
N ALA A 50 -10.18 5.16 1.55
CA ALA A 50 -11.23 4.19 1.24
C ALA A 50 -12.51 4.86 0.72
N VAL A 51 -12.95 5.95 1.34
CA VAL A 51 -14.16 6.67 0.94
C VAL A 51 -13.97 7.43 -0.36
N VAL A 52 -12.85 8.16 -0.47
CA VAL A 52 -12.65 9.07 -1.61
C VAL A 52 -12.28 8.32 -2.89
N VAL A 53 -11.59 7.17 -2.80
CA VAL A 53 -11.24 6.34 -3.96
C VAL A 53 -12.50 5.91 -4.75
N ILE A 54 -13.58 5.56 -4.06
CA ILE A 54 -14.85 5.21 -4.73
C ILE A 54 -15.43 6.41 -5.48
N LEU A 55 -15.37 7.59 -4.85
CA LEU A 55 -15.93 8.82 -5.44
C LEU A 55 -15.05 9.38 -6.56
N SER A 56 -13.75 9.19 -6.46
CA SER A 56 -12.77 9.73 -7.42
C SER A 56 -12.93 9.15 -8.82
N GLY A 57 -13.34 7.89 -8.94
CA GLY A 57 -13.65 7.28 -10.22
C GLY A 57 -14.67 8.11 -11.01
N PHE A 58 -15.74 8.57 -10.34
CA PHE A 58 -16.76 9.44 -10.96
C PHE A 58 -16.23 10.82 -11.30
N PHE A 59 -15.41 11.42 -10.42
CA PHE A 59 -14.83 12.72 -10.68
C PHE A 59 -13.89 12.68 -11.89
N ILE A 60 -13.07 11.63 -11.98
CA ILE A 60 -12.17 11.44 -13.11
C ILE A 60 -12.95 11.19 -14.42
N ASP A 61 -14.05 10.45 -14.35
CA ASP A 61 -14.91 10.20 -15.51
C ASP A 61 -15.59 11.47 -16.01
N LYS A 62 -16.02 12.37 -15.10
CA LYS A 62 -16.66 13.64 -15.45
C LYS A 62 -15.70 14.75 -15.89
N LEU A 63 -14.55 14.87 -15.18
CA LEU A 63 -13.61 15.98 -15.36
C LEU A 63 -12.46 15.66 -16.32
N GLY A 64 -12.30 14.37 -16.67
CA GLY A 64 -11.14 13.86 -17.41
C GLY A 64 -9.94 13.58 -16.53
N SER A 65 -9.10 12.63 -16.99
CA SER A 65 -7.92 12.17 -16.24
C SER A 65 -6.91 13.30 -15.98
N GLY A 66 -6.67 14.18 -16.95
CA GLY A 66 -5.71 15.27 -16.83
C GLY A 66 -6.07 16.31 -15.77
N VAL A 67 -7.35 16.70 -15.66
CA VAL A 67 -7.81 17.61 -14.60
C VAL A 67 -7.82 16.90 -13.24
N GLY A 68 -8.20 15.62 -13.21
CA GLY A 68 -8.20 14.80 -12.00
C GLY A 68 -6.82 14.71 -11.35
N ILE A 69 -5.76 14.39 -12.13
CA ILE A 69 -4.40 14.28 -11.58
C ILE A 69 -3.89 15.60 -11.01
N ILE A 70 -4.20 16.75 -11.63
CA ILE A 70 -3.82 18.07 -11.11
C ILE A 70 -4.54 18.36 -9.79
N LEU A 71 -5.85 18.16 -9.73
CA LEU A 71 -6.64 18.40 -8.51
C LEU A 71 -6.14 17.55 -7.32
N PHE A 72 -5.96 16.24 -7.53
CA PHE A 72 -5.49 15.35 -6.49
C PHE A 72 -4.04 15.62 -6.09
N SER A 73 -3.18 16.04 -7.01
CA SER A 73 -1.81 16.45 -6.69
C SER A 73 -1.75 17.73 -5.84
N ILE A 74 -2.63 18.71 -6.10
CA ILE A 74 -2.76 19.91 -5.25
C ILE A 74 -3.16 19.51 -3.83
N LEU A 75 -4.14 18.61 -3.69
CA LEU A 75 -4.57 18.13 -2.37
C LEU A 75 -3.45 17.40 -1.62
N ILE A 76 -2.57 16.65 -2.33
CA ILE A 76 -1.38 16.03 -1.73
C ILE A 76 -0.43 17.10 -1.20
N VAL A 77 -0.14 18.15 -1.97
CA VAL A 77 0.74 19.24 -1.55
C VAL A 77 0.15 19.98 -0.35
N LEU A 78 -1.12 20.34 -0.40
CA LEU A 78 -1.81 21.00 0.72
C LEU A 78 -1.84 20.12 1.98
N GLY A 79 -2.12 18.83 1.82
CA GLY A 79 -2.12 17.87 2.92
C GLY A 79 -0.74 17.70 3.54
N SER A 80 0.32 17.56 2.74
CA SER A 80 1.69 17.46 3.23
C SER A 80 2.19 18.74 3.88
N ALA A 81 1.84 19.91 3.33
CA ALA A 81 2.16 21.21 3.90
C ALA A 81 1.47 21.44 5.26
N THR A 82 0.15 21.14 5.36
CA THR A 82 -0.60 21.22 6.61
C THR A 82 -0.04 20.28 7.67
N PHE A 83 0.36 19.07 7.26
CA PHE A 83 0.98 18.09 8.15
C PHE A 83 2.35 18.56 8.65
N ALA A 84 3.19 19.10 7.78
CA ALA A 84 4.48 19.69 8.14
C ALA A 84 4.33 20.92 9.05
N LEU A 85 3.34 21.78 8.76
CA LEU A 85 3.02 22.95 9.60
C LEU A 85 2.63 22.51 11.01
N GLY A 86 1.87 21.42 11.17
CA GLY A 86 1.50 20.86 12.46
C GLY A 86 2.70 20.60 13.37
N SER A 87 3.85 20.20 12.82
CA SER A 87 5.06 19.91 13.60
C SER A 87 5.66 21.13 14.33
N HIS A 88 5.36 22.34 13.88
CA HIS A 88 5.81 23.57 14.54
C HIS A 88 5.03 23.86 15.83
N PHE A 89 3.84 23.30 15.99
CA PHE A 89 2.98 23.49 17.17
C PHE A 89 3.18 22.43 18.25
N LYS A 90 4.41 21.89 18.37
CA LYS A 90 4.76 20.91 19.40
C LYS A 90 4.41 21.45 20.80
N GLY A 91 3.75 20.60 21.60
CA GLY A 91 3.33 20.97 22.98
C GLY A 91 2.07 21.82 23.07
N THR A 92 1.41 22.16 21.95
CA THR A 92 0.15 22.89 21.91
C THR A 92 -1.02 21.99 21.51
N CYS A 93 -2.26 22.42 21.79
CA CYS A 93 -3.47 21.70 21.37
C CYS A 93 -3.68 21.71 19.84
N TYR A 94 -2.97 22.53 19.09
CA TYR A 94 -3.10 22.64 17.63
C TYR A 94 -2.31 21.58 16.86
N LEU A 95 -1.35 20.88 17.49
CA LEU A 95 -0.52 19.86 16.85
C LEU A 95 -1.39 18.77 16.20
N LEU A 96 -2.23 18.10 17.00
CA LEU A 96 -3.03 16.97 16.52
C LEU A 96 -4.07 17.35 15.47
N PRO A 97 -4.90 18.41 15.66
CA PRO A 97 -5.87 18.84 14.66
C PRO A 97 -5.23 19.16 13.30
N LEU A 98 -4.10 19.88 13.27
CA LEU A 98 -3.42 20.20 12.02
C LEU A 98 -2.89 18.93 11.33
N MET A 99 -2.31 18.00 12.08
CA MET A 99 -1.84 16.74 11.53
C MET A 99 -2.99 15.86 11.04
N PHE A 100 -4.15 15.87 11.72
CA PHE A 100 -5.34 15.14 11.24
C PHE A 100 -5.88 15.74 9.94
N ILE A 101 -6.00 17.05 9.84
CA ILE A 101 -6.42 17.74 8.61
C ILE A 101 -5.44 17.41 7.48
N GLY A 102 -4.12 17.47 7.75
CA GLY A 102 -3.11 17.09 6.77
C GLY A 102 -3.28 15.65 6.29
N ARG A 103 -3.58 14.70 7.17
CA ARG A 103 -3.83 13.29 6.83
C ARG A 103 -5.14 13.07 6.08
N LEU A 104 -6.20 13.83 6.41
CA LEU A 104 -7.46 13.81 5.66
C LEU A 104 -7.24 14.26 4.21
N LEU A 105 -6.58 15.39 4.00
CA LEU A 105 -6.28 15.91 2.66
C LEU A 105 -5.38 14.95 1.87
N PHE A 106 -4.33 14.43 2.49
CA PHE A 106 -3.41 13.51 1.85
C PHE A 106 -4.07 12.17 1.54
N GLY A 107 -4.88 11.62 2.46
CA GLY A 107 -5.63 10.38 2.28
C GLY A 107 -6.69 10.49 1.19
N SER A 108 -7.37 11.65 1.09
CA SER A 108 -8.40 11.87 0.06
C SER A 108 -7.84 11.91 -1.37
N SER A 109 -6.55 12.16 -1.53
CA SER A 109 -5.96 12.39 -2.84
C SER A 109 -5.04 11.27 -3.31
N ASN A 110 -4.37 10.56 -2.42
CA ASN A 110 -3.33 9.59 -2.80
C ASN A 110 -3.88 8.43 -3.65
N GLY A 111 -4.92 7.75 -3.19
CA GLY A 111 -5.51 6.64 -3.95
C GLY A 111 -6.16 7.10 -5.25
N SER A 112 -6.77 8.27 -5.22
CA SER A 112 -7.39 8.89 -6.39
C SER A 112 -6.38 9.25 -7.47
N LEU A 113 -5.21 9.76 -7.06
CA LEU A 113 -4.11 10.04 -7.97
C LEU A 113 -3.57 8.76 -8.62
N ILE A 114 -3.44 7.67 -7.86
CA ILE A 114 -3.00 6.38 -8.39
C ILE A 114 -3.97 5.89 -9.48
N ILE A 115 -5.28 5.93 -9.24
CA ILE A 115 -6.28 5.51 -10.23
C ILE A 115 -6.20 6.35 -11.50
N ALA A 116 -6.07 7.66 -11.36
CA ALA A 116 -5.95 8.55 -12.51
C ALA A 116 -4.67 8.30 -13.29
N GLN A 117 -3.56 8.04 -12.62
CA GLN A 117 -2.27 7.67 -13.21
C GLN A 117 -2.36 6.32 -13.94
N ASP A 118 -2.93 5.30 -13.31
CA ASP A 118 -3.12 3.98 -13.91
C ASP A 118 -3.97 4.05 -15.18
N ARG A 119 -4.95 4.94 -15.20
CA ARG A 119 -5.80 5.19 -16.36
C ARG A 119 -5.03 5.80 -17.54
N ILE A 120 -4.18 6.79 -17.27
CA ILE A 120 -3.30 7.40 -18.28
C ILE A 120 -2.34 6.35 -18.84
N ILE A 121 -1.71 5.54 -17.98
CA ILE A 121 -0.83 4.46 -18.40
C ILE A 121 -1.57 3.45 -19.26
N ALA A 122 -2.75 3.00 -18.83
CA ALA A 122 -3.56 2.05 -19.59
C ALA A 122 -4.00 2.59 -20.95
N PHE A 123 -4.25 3.89 -21.05
CA PHE A 123 -4.63 4.53 -22.32
C PHE A 123 -3.46 4.60 -23.31
N TRP A 124 -2.29 5.07 -22.85
CA TRP A 124 -1.13 5.29 -23.73
C TRP A 124 -0.36 4.01 -24.09
N PHE A 125 -0.33 3.02 -23.20
CA PHE A 125 0.41 1.77 -23.38
C PHE A 125 -0.51 0.57 -23.68
N LYS A 126 -1.58 0.81 -24.42
CA LYS A 126 -2.53 -0.24 -24.81
C LYS A 126 -1.84 -1.30 -25.69
N GLY A 127 -1.86 -2.56 -25.26
CA GLY A 127 -1.26 -3.68 -26.00
C GLY A 127 -0.07 -4.33 -25.27
N LYS A 128 0.99 -4.70 -26.02
CA LYS A 128 2.13 -5.47 -25.49
C LYS A 128 2.99 -4.74 -24.45
N GLU A 129 3.01 -3.42 -24.46
CA GLU A 129 3.85 -2.60 -23.58
C GLU A 129 3.18 -2.26 -22.24
N LEU A 130 1.90 -2.56 -22.08
CA LEU A 130 1.12 -2.23 -20.89
C LEU A 130 1.72 -2.83 -19.61
N SER A 131 2.09 -4.10 -19.66
CA SER A 131 2.69 -4.80 -18.52
C SER A 131 4.04 -4.21 -18.12
N LEU A 132 4.85 -3.77 -19.10
CA LEU A 132 6.12 -3.10 -18.85
C LEU A 132 5.91 -1.74 -18.16
N ALA A 133 4.95 -0.94 -18.62
CA ALA A 133 4.66 0.38 -18.06
C ALA A 133 4.18 0.27 -16.60
N PHE A 134 3.26 -0.65 -16.30
CA PHE A 134 2.84 -0.93 -14.92
C PHE A 134 3.97 -1.50 -14.07
N GLY A 135 4.82 -2.37 -14.62
CA GLY A 135 5.99 -2.90 -13.94
C GLY A 135 6.98 -1.80 -13.54
N LEU A 136 7.27 -0.86 -14.43
CA LEU A 136 8.12 0.29 -14.14
C LEU A 136 7.50 1.20 -13.07
N GLN A 137 6.20 1.48 -13.13
CA GLN A 137 5.48 2.27 -12.12
C GLN A 137 5.60 1.63 -10.73
N LEU A 138 5.35 0.34 -10.62
CA LEU A 138 5.46 -0.39 -9.36
C LEU A 138 6.90 -0.40 -8.83
N THR A 139 7.88 -0.61 -9.69
CA THR A 139 9.31 -0.58 -9.32
C THR A 139 9.71 0.79 -8.79
N CYS A 140 9.33 1.87 -9.47
CA CYS A 140 9.57 3.24 -9.01
C CYS A 140 8.88 3.52 -7.66
N SER A 141 7.67 3.01 -7.44
CA SER A 141 6.97 3.13 -6.17
C SER A 141 7.73 2.42 -5.04
N ARG A 142 8.27 1.23 -5.27
CA ARG A 142 9.10 0.49 -4.30
C ARG A 142 10.43 1.20 -4.02
N LEU A 143 11.09 1.69 -5.05
CA LEU A 143 12.31 2.49 -4.91
C LEU A 143 12.06 3.71 -4.02
N GLY A 144 10.94 4.41 -4.20
CA GLY A 144 10.55 5.52 -3.31
C GLY A 144 10.39 5.11 -1.85
N SER A 145 9.88 3.89 -1.57
CA SER A 145 9.77 3.36 -0.20
C SER A 145 11.13 3.05 0.40
N VAL A 146 12.03 2.43 -0.37
CA VAL A 146 13.41 2.14 0.02
C VAL A 146 14.14 3.44 0.36
N LEU A 147 14.14 4.42 -0.55
CA LEU A 147 14.76 5.72 -0.33
C LEU A 147 14.19 6.43 0.91
N ASN A 148 12.88 6.30 1.17
CA ASN A 148 12.27 6.87 2.37
C ASN A 148 12.90 6.30 3.65
N PHE A 149 13.09 4.98 3.78
CA PHE A 149 13.68 4.38 4.96
C PHE A 149 15.15 4.77 5.16
N PHE A 150 15.93 4.88 4.08
CA PHE A 150 17.33 5.28 4.14
C PHE A 150 17.53 6.76 4.42
N LEU A 151 16.84 7.62 3.69
CA LEU A 151 17.10 9.06 3.72
C LEU A 151 16.45 9.75 4.91
N THR A 152 15.23 9.36 5.27
CA THR A 152 14.47 10.13 6.26
C THR A 152 15.11 10.06 7.64
N SER A 153 15.62 8.89 8.08
CA SER A 153 16.35 8.77 9.36
C SER A 153 17.61 9.63 9.41
N SER A 154 18.32 9.66 8.28
CA SER A 154 19.57 10.42 8.18
C SER A 154 19.30 11.92 8.19
N ILE A 155 18.24 12.37 7.50
CA ILE A 155 17.83 13.78 7.46
C ILE A 155 17.30 14.22 8.82
N GLU A 156 16.47 13.39 9.48
CA GLU A 156 15.95 13.69 10.81
C GLU A 156 17.06 13.86 11.85
N ARG A 157 18.07 12.99 11.82
CA ARG A 157 19.20 13.07 12.73
C ARG A 157 20.02 14.35 12.55
N ASN A 158 20.19 14.82 11.32
CA ASN A 158 21.04 15.97 11.02
C ASN A 158 20.29 17.30 11.09
N PHE A 159 19.03 17.33 10.67
CA PHE A 159 18.23 18.57 10.52
C PHE A 159 17.00 18.63 11.43
N GLY A 160 16.66 17.52 12.08
CA GLY A 160 15.47 17.42 12.93
C GLY A 160 14.18 17.12 12.17
N ILE A 161 13.14 16.76 12.94
CA ILE A 161 11.87 16.26 12.40
C ILE A 161 11.11 17.31 11.57
N GLN A 162 11.18 18.58 11.93
CA GLN A 162 10.48 19.65 11.21
C GLN A 162 10.99 19.77 9.78
N TRP A 163 12.31 19.86 9.59
CA TRP A 163 12.93 19.93 8.27
C TRP A 163 12.72 18.66 7.46
N THR A 164 12.66 17.50 8.12
CA THR A 164 12.34 16.23 7.46
C THR A 164 10.94 16.25 6.86
N LEU A 165 9.95 16.76 7.60
CA LEU A 165 8.58 16.87 7.11
C LEU A 165 8.43 17.91 5.99
N TRP A 166 9.12 19.05 6.07
CA TRP A 166 9.17 20.03 4.99
C TRP A 166 9.90 19.49 3.75
N GLY A 167 10.95 18.71 3.93
CA GLY A 167 11.62 17.98 2.84
C GLY A 167 10.66 17.05 2.10
N GLY A 168 9.83 16.31 2.84
CA GLY A 168 8.76 15.50 2.26
C GLY A 168 7.72 16.32 1.49
N MET A 169 7.34 17.50 1.98
CA MET A 169 6.46 18.43 1.27
C MET A 169 7.10 18.92 -0.04
N LEU A 170 8.38 19.26 -0.03
CA LEU A 170 9.09 19.67 -1.26
C LEU A 170 9.10 18.56 -2.33
N LEU A 171 9.23 17.29 -1.93
CA LEU A 171 9.08 16.16 -2.86
C LEU A 171 7.65 16.07 -3.43
N CYS A 172 6.63 16.39 -2.64
CA CYS A 172 5.25 16.46 -3.13
C CYS A 172 5.06 17.63 -4.13
N VAL A 173 5.68 18.78 -3.90
CA VAL A 173 5.69 19.90 -4.85
C VAL A 173 6.39 19.51 -6.15
N LEU A 174 7.54 18.84 -6.08
CA LEU A 174 8.24 18.31 -7.26
C LEU A 174 7.35 17.34 -8.04
N SER A 175 6.66 16.43 -7.34
CA SER A 175 5.68 15.51 -7.94
C SER A 175 4.54 16.27 -8.63
N PHE A 176 4.06 17.37 -8.04
CA PHE A 176 3.02 18.21 -8.63
C PHE A 176 3.48 18.86 -9.93
N VAL A 177 4.73 19.36 -9.98
CA VAL A 177 5.31 19.91 -11.22
C VAL A 177 5.35 18.85 -12.32
N PHE A 178 5.82 17.63 -12.02
CA PHE A 178 5.79 16.54 -13.01
C PHE A 178 4.36 16.15 -13.41
N THR A 179 3.41 16.21 -12.51
CA THR A 179 2.00 15.96 -12.81
C THR A 179 1.44 16.97 -13.82
N ILE A 180 1.81 18.26 -13.70
CA ILE A 180 1.43 19.29 -14.69
C ILE A 180 2.02 18.94 -16.05
N VAL A 181 3.31 18.57 -16.11
CA VAL A 181 3.97 18.19 -17.35
C VAL A 181 3.25 17.01 -18.01
N VAL A 182 2.97 15.95 -17.25
CA VAL A 182 2.24 14.77 -17.75
C VAL A 182 0.85 15.16 -18.26
N SER A 183 0.11 15.99 -17.52
CA SER A 183 -1.23 16.44 -17.94
C SER A 183 -1.22 17.26 -19.22
N VAL A 184 -0.20 18.09 -19.41
CA VAL A 184 -0.03 18.87 -20.65
C VAL A 184 0.32 17.95 -21.82
N LEU A 185 1.25 17.01 -21.61
CA LEU A 185 1.63 16.04 -22.64
C LEU A 185 0.46 15.15 -23.05
N ASP A 186 -0.31 14.65 -22.06
CA ASP A 186 -1.52 13.87 -22.31
C ASP A 186 -2.52 14.62 -23.17
N LYS A 187 -2.81 15.88 -22.81
CA LYS A 187 -3.73 16.74 -23.57
C LYS A 187 -3.25 17.05 -24.99
N VAL A 188 -1.96 17.34 -25.14
CA VAL A 188 -1.34 17.63 -26.46
C VAL A 188 -1.37 16.39 -27.33
N GLY A 189 -0.94 15.24 -26.79
CA GLY A 189 -0.92 13.97 -27.50
C GLY A 189 -2.31 13.51 -27.94
N THR A 190 -3.30 13.58 -27.05
CA THR A 190 -4.69 13.23 -27.34
C THR A 190 -5.25 14.07 -28.49
N LYS A 191 -4.97 15.38 -28.45
CA LYS A 191 -5.41 16.31 -29.50
C LYS A 191 -4.71 16.04 -30.84
N GLN A 192 -3.40 15.75 -30.84
CA GLN A 192 -2.63 15.47 -32.06
C GLN A 192 -3.08 14.17 -32.73
N LEU A 193 -3.48 13.17 -31.95
CA LEU A 193 -3.92 11.87 -32.45
C LEU A 193 -5.43 11.82 -32.75
N GLY A 194 -6.19 12.89 -32.48
CA GLY A 194 -7.64 12.91 -32.71
C GLY A 194 -8.45 11.94 -31.83
N LEU A 195 -7.92 11.55 -30.67
CA LEU A 195 -8.50 10.52 -29.79
C LEU A 195 -9.57 11.07 -28.82
N ASP A 196 -9.91 12.35 -28.90
CA ASP A 196 -10.88 13.00 -28.00
C ASP A 196 -12.26 12.32 -28.03
N ALA A 197 -12.68 11.81 -29.19
CA ALA A 197 -13.96 11.10 -29.36
C ALA A 197 -13.99 9.74 -28.68
N VAL A 198 -12.87 9.01 -28.66
CA VAL A 198 -12.75 7.67 -28.06
C VAL A 198 -12.84 7.76 -26.54
N LEU A 199 -12.25 8.79 -25.94
CA LEU A 199 -12.30 9.02 -24.49
C LEU A 199 -13.71 9.33 -24.00
N LEU A 200 -14.53 9.99 -24.81
CA LEU A 200 -15.91 10.33 -24.49
C LEU A 200 -16.85 9.10 -24.54
N GLU A 201 -16.57 8.10 -25.37
CA GLU A 201 -17.37 6.88 -25.45
C GLU A 201 -17.08 5.89 -24.31
N ASP A 202 -15.82 5.74 -23.91
CA ASP A 202 -15.44 4.82 -22.82
C ASP A 202 -15.95 5.28 -21.44
N SER A 203 -16.12 6.59 -21.23
CA SER A 203 -16.63 7.15 -19.98
C SER A 203 -18.10 6.83 -19.69
N LYS A 204 -18.88 6.43 -20.69
CA LYS A 204 -20.33 6.18 -20.57
C LYS A 204 -20.70 4.77 -20.10
N LYS A 205 -19.76 3.83 -20.01
CA LYS A 205 -20.04 2.39 -19.85
C LYS A 205 -20.06 1.86 -18.41
N VAL A 206 -19.64 2.62 -17.42
CA VAL A 206 -19.49 2.14 -16.03
C VAL A 206 -20.77 2.39 -15.23
N ARG A 207 -21.43 1.32 -14.76
CA ARG A 207 -22.63 1.39 -13.90
C ARG A 207 -22.38 0.74 -12.54
N PHE A 208 -22.70 1.43 -11.44
CA PHE A 208 -22.61 0.90 -10.07
C PHE A 208 -23.44 -0.35 -9.80
N GLN A 209 -24.44 -0.61 -10.63
CA GLN A 209 -25.33 -1.77 -10.48
C GLN A 209 -24.59 -3.11 -10.69
N ASP A 210 -23.45 -3.09 -11.35
CA ASP A 210 -22.67 -4.29 -11.69
C ASP A 210 -21.94 -4.92 -10.49
N ILE A 211 -21.85 -4.21 -9.35
CA ILE A 211 -21.28 -4.73 -8.09
C ILE A 211 -22.02 -5.97 -7.58
N ARG A 212 -23.34 -6.07 -7.84
CA ARG A 212 -24.16 -7.22 -7.42
C ARG A 212 -23.81 -8.53 -8.13
N TYR A 213 -23.14 -8.44 -9.28
CA TYR A 213 -22.79 -9.61 -10.11
C TYR A 213 -21.38 -10.13 -9.85
N LEU A 214 -20.66 -9.55 -8.87
CA LEU A 214 -19.33 -10.02 -8.50
C LEU A 214 -19.41 -11.39 -7.82
N SER A 215 -18.61 -12.36 -8.30
CA SER A 215 -18.63 -13.75 -7.85
C SER A 215 -18.16 -13.90 -6.39
N LEU A 216 -18.53 -15.00 -5.74
CA LEU A 216 -18.03 -15.36 -4.41
C LEU A 216 -16.49 -15.45 -4.40
N ARG A 217 -15.91 -15.94 -5.49
CA ARG A 217 -14.45 -16.01 -5.69
C ARG A 217 -13.79 -14.63 -5.57
N TYR A 218 -14.40 -13.60 -6.16
CA TYR A 218 -13.90 -12.23 -6.06
C TYR A 218 -13.91 -11.75 -4.60
N TRP A 219 -15.01 -11.95 -3.86
CA TRP A 219 -15.12 -11.51 -2.48
C TRP A 219 -14.13 -12.23 -1.55
N LEU A 220 -13.91 -13.54 -1.74
CA LEU A 220 -12.89 -14.28 -1.01
C LEU A 220 -11.48 -13.77 -1.32
N LEU A 221 -11.20 -13.42 -2.58
CA LEU A 221 -9.93 -12.80 -2.98
C LEU A 221 -9.73 -11.45 -2.26
N VAL A 222 -10.75 -10.60 -2.24
CA VAL A 222 -10.71 -9.28 -1.57
C VAL A 222 -10.48 -9.43 -0.06
N VAL A 223 -11.17 -10.37 0.58
CA VAL A 223 -10.99 -10.68 2.02
C VAL A 223 -9.58 -11.20 2.28
N THR A 224 -9.03 -12.04 1.42
CA THR A 224 -7.65 -12.54 1.50
C THR A 224 -6.65 -11.38 1.39
N ILE A 225 -6.83 -10.49 0.43
CA ILE A 225 -6.02 -9.26 0.29
C ILE A 225 -6.10 -8.44 1.58
N MET A 226 -7.31 -8.16 2.08
CA MET A 226 -7.51 -7.37 3.28
C MET A 226 -6.73 -7.94 4.47
N PHE A 227 -6.92 -9.23 4.81
CA PHE A 227 -6.26 -9.85 5.97
C PHE A 227 -4.74 -9.91 5.82
N PHE A 228 -4.23 -10.18 4.62
CA PHE A 228 -2.79 -10.20 4.37
C PHE A 228 -2.14 -8.83 4.62
N TYR A 229 -2.71 -7.79 4.04
CA TYR A 229 -2.20 -6.43 4.21
C TYR A 229 -2.42 -5.87 5.62
N ASN A 230 -3.49 -6.27 6.30
CA ASN A 230 -3.75 -5.94 7.70
C ASN A 230 -2.71 -6.54 8.65
N GLY A 231 -2.13 -7.68 8.31
CA GLY A 231 -1.02 -8.25 9.07
C GLY A 231 0.29 -7.50 8.87
N ILE A 232 0.53 -6.91 7.70
CA ILE A 232 1.83 -6.36 7.32
C ILE A 232 1.92 -4.84 7.53
N PHE A 233 0.96 -4.06 7.06
CA PHE A 233 1.07 -2.60 7.06
C PHE A 233 1.16 -1.96 8.45
N PRO A 234 0.38 -2.39 9.47
CA PRO A 234 0.56 -1.87 10.81
C PRO A 234 1.93 -2.21 11.41
N PHE A 235 2.45 -3.42 11.11
CA PHE A 235 3.81 -3.78 11.52
C PHE A 235 4.84 -2.85 10.90
N VAL A 236 4.79 -2.63 9.58
CA VAL A 236 5.73 -1.75 8.87
C VAL A 236 5.69 -0.32 9.43
N ALA A 237 4.51 0.16 9.83
CA ALA A 237 4.35 1.49 10.41
C ALA A 237 5.12 1.63 11.74
N ASP A 238 5.10 0.61 12.58
CA ASP A 238 5.68 0.61 13.93
C ASP A 238 7.00 -0.18 14.03
N ALA A 239 7.50 -0.81 12.92
CA ALA A 239 8.62 -1.73 12.93
C ALA A 239 9.91 -1.14 13.52
N SER A 240 10.25 0.10 13.16
CA SER A 240 11.44 0.75 13.68
C SER A 240 11.39 0.91 15.21
N LYS A 241 10.26 1.34 15.74
CA LYS A 241 10.05 1.48 17.18
C LYS A 241 10.03 0.13 17.89
N PHE A 242 9.39 -0.87 17.31
CA PHE A 242 9.39 -2.24 17.83
C PHE A 242 10.83 -2.79 17.97
N ILE A 243 11.66 -2.59 16.94
CA ILE A 243 13.05 -3.07 16.95
C ILE A 243 13.84 -2.40 18.08
N GLN A 244 13.70 -1.08 18.24
CA GLN A 244 14.37 -0.33 19.31
C GLN A 244 13.93 -0.77 20.70
N ASP A 245 12.63 -1.03 20.90
CA ASP A 245 12.10 -1.35 22.21
C ASP A 245 12.41 -2.80 22.62
N LYS A 246 12.38 -3.73 21.66
CA LYS A 246 12.60 -5.15 21.94
C LYS A 246 14.08 -5.53 21.96
N TYR A 247 14.87 -5.01 21.03
CA TYR A 247 16.27 -5.37 20.86
C TYR A 247 17.17 -4.25 21.38
N SER A 248 17.79 -4.46 22.55
CA SER A 248 18.71 -3.48 23.14
C SER A 248 19.98 -3.38 22.30
N GLY A 249 20.32 -2.17 21.87
CA GLY A 249 21.59 -1.92 21.15
C GLY A 249 21.44 -1.36 19.74
N TYR A 250 20.25 -1.38 19.16
CA TYR A 250 20.02 -0.73 17.86
C TYR A 250 19.69 0.76 18.02
N SER A 251 20.41 1.59 17.29
CA SER A 251 20.07 3.00 17.13
C SER A 251 18.79 3.16 16.31
N GLN A 252 18.17 4.34 16.37
CA GLN A 252 16.99 4.65 15.55
C GLN A 252 17.26 4.46 14.05
N GLN A 253 18.44 4.85 13.60
CA GLN A 253 18.84 4.73 12.20
C GLN A 253 18.99 3.26 11.78
N GLU A 254 19.67 2.44 12.58
CA GLU A 254 19.80 1.00 12.32
C GLU A 254 18.46 0.29 12.34
N ALA A 255 17.61 0.60 13.31
CA ALA A 255 16.25 0.05 13.37
C ALA A 255 15.40 0.42 12.16
N SER A 256 15.56 1.64 11.61
CA SER A 256 14.90 2.05 10.38
C SER A 256 15.41 1.29 9.16
N TYR A 257 16.71 1.07 9.05
CA TYR A 257 17.29 0.29 7.95
C TYR A 257 16.81 -1.17 8.00
N ILE A 258 16.77 -1.76 9.19
CA ILE A 258 16.25 -3.12 9.37
C ILE A 258 14.75 -3.19 9.04
N ALA A 259 13.96 -2.19 9.43
CA ALA A 259 12.56 -2.11 9.05
C ALA A 259 12.40 -1.91 7.52
N GLY A 260 13.28 -1.13 6.90
CA GLY A 260 13.34 -0.89 5.45
C GLY A 260 13.67 -2.14 4.64
N ALA A 261 14.39 -3.09 5.21
CA ALA A 261 14.80 -4.34 4.56
C ALA A 261 13.60 -5.14 3.99
N ILE A 262 12.39 -4.93 4.50
CA ILE A 262 11.14 -5.49 3.94
C ILE A 262 10.94 -4.99 2.51
N TYR A 263 11.15 -3.68 2.28
CA TYR A 263 10.98 -3.08 0.95
C TYR A 263 12.19 -3.31 0.06
N ASP A 264 13.42 -3.40 0.64
CA ASP A 264 14.64 -3.74 -0.11
C ASP A 264 14.52 -5.13 -0.71
N ALA A 265 14.12 -6.13 0.09
CA ALA A 265 13.87 -7.48 -0.38
C ALA A 265 12.74 -7.52 -1.42
N SER A 266 11.66 -6.74 -1.20
CA SER A 266 10.55 -6.71 -2.13
C SER A 266 10.89 -6.02 -3.45
N LEU A 267 11.74 -5.00 -3.47
CA LEU A 267 12.21 -4.34 -4.69
C LEU A 267 12.93 -5.31 -5.61
N LEU A 268 13.84 -6.11 -5.04
CA LEU A 268 14.62 -7.08 -5.79
C LEU A 268 13.77 -8.27 -6.28
N LEU A 269 12.86 -8.74 -5.44
CA LEU A 269 12.12 -9.97 -5.68
C LEU A 269 10.79 -9.77 -6.40
N PHE A 270 10.22 -8.56 -6.40
CA PHE A 270 8.88 -8.34 -6.95
C PHE A 270 8.79 -8.68 -8.44
N SER A 271 9.79 -8.25 -9.23
CA SER A 271 9.83 -8.57 -10.66
C SER A 271 10.04 -10.07 -10.91
N VAL A 272 10.93 -10.70 -10.14
CA VAL A 272 11.17 -12.14 -10.21
C VAL A 272 9.93 -12.93 -9.80
N ALA A 273 9.28 -12.52 -8.72
CA ALA A 273 8.04 -13.13 -8.24
C ALA A 273 6.92 -13.01 -9.28
N GLY A 274 6.78 -11.84 -9.92
CA GLY A 274 5.79 -11.64 -11.00
C GLY A 274 5.99 -12.61 -12.16
N ILE A 275 7.22 -12.69 -12.68
CA ILE A 275 7.56 -13.63 -13.77
C ILE A 275 7.30 -15.08 -13.35
N LEU A 276 7.71 -15.45 -12.14
CA LEU A 276 7.52 -16.80 -11.63
C LEU A 276 6.03 -17.15 -11.45
N VAL A 277 5.25 -16.23 -10.91
CA VAL A 277 3.80 -16.40 -10.73
C VAL A 277 3.10 -16.54 -12.09
N ASP A 278 3.49 -15.75 -13.09
CA ASP A 278 2.93 -15.85 -14.43
C ASP A 278 3.34 -17.17 -15.12
N TYR A 279 4.56 -17.63 -14.92
CA TYR A 279 5.04 -18.91 -15.49
C TYR A 279 4.36 -20.13 -14.85
N VAL A 280 4.23 -20.13 -13.52
CA VAL A 280 3.62 -21.25 -12.77
C VAL A 280 2.10 -21.24 -12.90
N GLY A 281 1.48 -20.07 -12.94
CA GLY A 281 0.03 -19.88 -13.10
C GLY A 281 -0.83 -20.26 -11.89
N LEU A 282 -0.27 -20.83 -10.81
CA LEU A 282 -0.99 -21.27 -9.60
C LEU A 282 -1.15 -20.10 -8.60
N ARG A 283 -1.81 -19.02 -9.00
CA ARG A 283 -1.84 -17.76 -8.24
C ARG A 283 -2.48 -17.89 -6.86
N ALA A 284 -3.63 -18.57 -6.75
CA ALA A 284 -4.29 -18.76 -5.46
C ALA A 284 -3.51 -19.69 -4.52
N VAL A 285 -2.79 -20.69 -5.06
CA VAL A 285 -1.91 -21.56 -4.28
C VAL A 285 -0.67 -20.80 -3.81
N ILE A 286 -0.05 -19.98 -4.67
CA ILE A 286 1.10 -19.14 -4.29
C ILE A 286 0.71 -18.14 -3.20
N ALA A 287 -0.47 -17.53 -3.28
CA ALA A 287 -1.00 -16.65 -2.23
C ALA A 287 -1.14 -17.39 -0.90
N LEU A 288 -1.69 -18.61 -0.91
CA LEU A 288 -1.80 -19.46 0.28
C LEU A 288 -0.42 -19.80 0.88
N ILE A 289 0.52 -20.24 0.05
CA ILE A 289 1.89 -20.58 0.50
C ILE A 289 2.56 -19.34 1.11
N SER A 290 2.43 -18.18 0.48
CA SER A 290 2.99 -16.92 0.99
C SER A 290 2.39 -16.55 2.34
N ALA A 291 1.07 -16.71 2.53
CA ALA A 291 0.42 -16.46 3.81
C ALA A 291 0.91 -17.45 4.89
N VAL A 292 1.01 -18.74 4.58
CA VAL A 292 1.54 -19.77 5.51
C VAL A 292 3.00 -19.47 5.88
N LEU A 293 3.85 -19.12 4.93
CA LEU A 293 5.24 -18.75 5.17
C LEU A 293 5.41 -17.43 5.94
N THR A 294 4.37 -16.60 6.01
CA THR A 294 4.38 -15.37 6.82
C THR A 294 4.08 -15.65 8.31
N LEU A 295 3.41 -16.76 8.64
CA LEU A 295 3.10 -17.11 10.04
C LEU A 295 4.35 -17.20 10.93
N PRO A 296 5.42 -17.92 10.53
CA PRO A 296 6.64 -17.99 11.34
C PRO A 296 7.28 -16.63 11.62
N VAL A 297 7.16 -15.66 10.71
CA VAL A 297 7.73 -14.32 10.89
C VAL A 297 7.17 -13.65 12.13
N PHE A 298 5.85 -13.58 12.26
CA PHE A 298 5.21 -12.94 13.42
C PHE A 298 5.37 -13.77 14.69
N ALA A 299 5.42 -15.11 14.58
CA ALA A 299 5.70 -15.98 15.71
C ALA A 299 7.14 -15.76 16.24
N LEU A 300 8.13 -15.69 15.37
CA LEU A 300 9.52 -15.38 15.74
C LEU A 300 9.64 -13.98 16.36
N LEU A 301 8.99 -12.99 15.76
CA LEU A 301 8.98 -11.62 16.30
C LEU A 301 8.25 -11.52 17.65
N ALA A 302 7.21 -12.33 17.91
CA ALA A 302 6.50 -12.34 19.18
C ALA A 302 7.30 -13.00 20.31
N PHE A 303 7.84 -14.19 20.06
CA PHE A 303 8.26 -15.10 21.12
C PHE A 303 9.78 -15.31 21.19
N THR A 304 10.55 -14.88 20.19
CA THR A 304 12.00 -15.11 20.15
C THR A 304 12.79 -13.81 20.03
N PHE A 305 14.10 -13.89 20.27
CA PHE A 305 15.06 -12.80 20.08
C PHE A 305 15.97 -13.04 18.87
N VAL A 306 15.47 -13.72 17.84
CA VAL A 306 16.18 -13.85 16.56
C VAL A 306 16.49 -12.46 16.00
N PRO A 307 17.65 -12.24 15.35
CA PRO A 307 17.98 -10.95 14.75
C PRO A 307 16.83 -10.43 13.87
N PRO A 308 16.37 -9.19 14.08
CA PRO A 308 15.16 -8.69 13.42
C PRO A 308 15.31 -8.61 11.89
N LEU A 309 16.54 -8.46 11.39
CA LEU A 309 16.86 -8.44 9.96
C LEU A 309 16.40 -9.72 9.24
N VAL A 310 16.53 -10.89 9.88
CA VAL A 310 16.10 -12.17 9.29
C VAL A 310 14.59 -12.16 9.08
N SER A 311 13.85 -11.75 10.10
CA SER A 311 12.39 -11.69 10.05
C SER A 311 11.86 -10.65 9.06
N THR A 312 12.52 -9.48 8.95
CA THR A 312 12.13 -8.42 8.01
C THR A 312 12.41 -8.79 6.56
N ILE A 313 13.57 -9.40 6.26
CA ILE A 313 13.86 -9.92 4.91
C ILE A 313 12.87 -11.01 4.55
N TRP A 314 12.62 -11.97 5.44
CA TRP A 314 11.65 -13.04 5.20
C TRP A 314 10.25 -12.48 4.92
N LEU A 315 9.82 -11.48 5.70
CA LEU A 315 8.56 -10.79 5.44
C LEU A 315 8.53 -10.11 4.07
N GLY A 316 9.62 -9.48 3.65
CA GLY A 316 9.76 -8.87 2.33
C GLY A 316 9.63 -9.88 1.19
N VAL A 317 10.23 -11.06 1.35
CA VAL A 317 10.11 -12.18 0.39
C VAL A 317 8.65 -12.64 0.26
N THR A 318 8.01 -13.00 1.37
CA THR A 318 6.62 -13.49 1.36
C THR A 318 5.64 -12.43 0.86
N TYR A 319 5.87 -11.16 1.21
CA TYR A 319 5.11 -10.03 0.72
C TYR A 319 5.20 -9.87 -0.79
N SER A 320 6.38 -10.07 -1.38
CA SER A 320 6.57 -9.95 -2.83
C SER A 320 5.76 -10.99 -3.60
N PHE A 321 5.81 -12.24 -3.18
CA PHE A 321 5.05 -13.32 -3.81
C PHE A 321 3.55 -13.15 -3.61
N ALA A 322 3.10 -12.77 -2.43
CA ALA A 322 1.69 -12.52 -2.16
C ALA A 322 1.15 -11.36 -2.99
N ALA A 323 1.87 -10.23 -3.05
CA ALA A 323 1.43 -9.06 -3.82
C ALA A 323 1.40 -9.34 -5.32
N ALA A 324 2.41 -10.07 -5.85
CA ALA A 324 2.49 -10.47 -7.25
C ALA A 324 1.40 -11.48 -7.63
N SER A 325 0.89 -12.28 -6.69
CA SER A 325 -0.18 -13.24 -6.95
C SER A 325 -1.58 -12.65 -6.75
N LEU A 326 -1.82 -11.90 -5.67
CA LEU A 326 -3.15 -11.46 -5.26
C LEU A 326 -3.73 -10.35 -6.17
N TRP A 327 -2.99 -9.27 -6.43
CA TRP A 327 -3.51 -8.14 -7.20
C TRP A 327 -3.80 -8.50 -8.66
N PRO A 328 -2.91 -9.18 -9.41
CA PRO A 328 -3.24 -9.58 -10.76
C PRO A 328 -4.37 -10.62 -10.84
N SER A 329 -4.65 -11.36 -9.76
CA SER A 329 -5.78 -12.29 -9.70
C SER A 329 -7.15 -11.61 -9.83
N VAL A 330 -7.25 -10.32 -9.46
CA VAL A 330 -8.49 -9.55 -9.64
C VAL A 330 -8.89 -9.48 -11.12
N PHE A 331 -7.92 -9.30 -12.01
CA PHE A 331 -8.16 -9.22 -13.46
C PHE A 331 -8.65 -10.54 -14.06
N LEU A 332 -8.37 -11.67 -13.42
CA LEU A 332 -8.79 -13.00 -13.90
C LEU A 332 -10.19 -13.40 -13.43
N VAL A 333 -10.66 -12.78 -12.34
CA VAL A 333 -11.93 -13.14 -11.69
C VAL A 333 -13.07 -12.24 -12.12
N VAL A 334 -12.75 -11.05 -12.67
CA VAL A 334 -13.74 -10.02 -13.02
C VAL A 334 -13.73 -9.74 -14.51
N PRO A 335 -14.89 -9.58 -15.17
CA PRO A 335 -14.97 -9.17 -16.57
C PRO A 335 -14.28 -7.82 -16.81
N GLN A 336 -13.64 -7.66 -17.98
CA GLN A 336 -12.87 -6.45 -18.32
C GLN A 336 -13.64 -5.12 -18.11
N ALA A 337 -14.95 -5.12 -18.37
CA ALA A 337 -15.78 -3.93 -18.20
C ALA A 337 -15.85 -3.44 -16.74
N ASN A 338 -15.68 -4.32 -15.75
CA ASN A 338 -15.88 -4.05 -14.33
C ASN A 338 -14.59 -4.02 -13.51
N ILE A 339 -13.43 -4.12 -14.15
CA ILE A 339 -12.11 -4.17 -13.49
C ILE A 339 -11.86 -2.93 -12.62
N GLY A 340 -12.18 -1.73 -13.12
CA GLY A 340 -11.96 -0.49 -12.36
C GLY A 340 -12.76 -0.44 -11.05
N ILE A 341 -14.05 -0.83 -11.10
CA ILE A 341 -14.92 -0.93 -9.92
C ILE A 341 -14.37 -1.99 -8.94
N ALA A 342 -13.98 -3.15 -9.46
CA ALA A 342 -13.47 -4.23 -8.65
C ALA A 342 -12.17 -3.87 -7.94
N LEU A 343 -11.22 -3.27 -8.64
CA LEU A 343 -9.97 -2.78 -8.03
C LEU A 343 -10.23 -1.69 -6.98
N GLY A 344 -11.11 -0.74 -7.29
CA GLY A 344 -11.51 0.31 -6.35
C GLY A 344 -12.15 -0.27 -5.09
N LEU A 345 -13.06 -1.25 -5.24
CA LEU A 345 -13.73 -1.90 -4.12
C LEU A 345 -12.76 -2.76 -3.29
N ALA A 346 -11.86 -3.50 -3.94
CA ALA A 346 -10.81 -4.27 -3.26
C ALA A 346 -9.89 -3.35 -2.44
N THR A 347 -9.46 -2.23 -3.02
CA THR A 347 -8.65 -1.21 -2.32
C THR A 347 -9.43 -0.60 -1.15
N THR A 348 -10.70 -0.31 -1.33
CA THR A 348 -11.56 0.23 -0.26
C THR A 348 -11.65 -0.72 0.93
N VAL A 349 -11.97 -2.00 0.69
CA VAL A 349 -12.06 -3.01 1.75
C VAL A 349 -10.72 -3.18 2.46
N GLN A 350 -9.62 -3.23 1.71
CA GLN A 350 -8.27 -3.29 2.25
C GLN A 350 -7.97 -2.07 3.14
N MET A 351 -8.30 -0.86 2.72
CA MET A 351 -8.03 0.37 3.47
C MET A 351 -8.90 0.49 4.72
N ILE A 352 -10.17 0.08 4.67
CA ILE A 352 -11.04 0.01 5.86
C ILE A 352 -10.43 -0.94 6.89
N GLY A 353 -10.04 -2.14 6.47
CA GLY A 353 -9.39 -3.11 7.33
C GLY A 353 -8.08 -2.58 7.92
N SER A 354 -7.23 -1.96 7.12
CA SER A 354 -5.97 -1.37 7.56
C SER A 354 -6.19 -0.26 8.60
N GLY A 355 -7.19 0.59 8.41
CA GLY A 355 -7.55 1.63 9.38
C GLY A 355 -7.99 1.04 10.72
N LEU A 356 -8.85 0.01 10.71
CA LEU A 356 -9.28 -0.71 11.92
C LEU A 356 -8.10 -1.38 12.63
N CYS A 357 -7.22 -2.04 11.89
CA CYS A 357 -6.03 -2.68 12.45
C CYS A 357 -5.09 -1.66 13.10
N ASN A 358 -4.83 -0.51 12.47
CA ASN A 358 -4.01 0.53 13.08
C ASN A 358 -4.62 1.07 14.37
N LEU A 359 -5.95 1.24 14.46
CA LEU A 359 -6.60 1.63 15.72
C LEU A 359 -6.38 0.59 16.83
N ILE A 360 -6.57 -0.70 16.51
CA ILE A 360 -6.38 -1.80 17.48
C ILE A 360 -4.92 -1.84 17.93
N VAL A 361 -3.96 -1.72 17.01
CA VAL A 361 -2.53 -1.67 17.33
C VAL A 361 -2.22 -0.48 18.25
N GLY A 362 -2.75 0.69 17.94
CA GLY A 362 -2.60 1.87 18.80
C GLY A 362 -3.14 1.66 20.22
N GLN A 363 -4.29 0.99 20.35
CA GLN A 363 -4.85 0.65 21.67
C GLN A 363 -4.02 -0.38 22.42
N LEU A 364 -3.51 -1.42 21.72
CA LEU A 364 -2.67 -2.47 22.33
C LEU A 364 -1.32 -1.91 22.80
N LEU A 365 -0.75 -0.94 22.10
CA LEU A 365 0.47 -0.24 22.51
C LEU A 365 0.23 0.69 23.70
N GLY A 366 -1.00 1.16 23.89
CA GLY A 366 -1.43 1.96 25.04
C GLY A 366 -1.14 3.45 24.89
N ASN A 367 -1.60 4.20 25.91
CA ASN A 367 -1.54 5.66 25.92
C ASN A 367 -0.40 6.20 26.83
N GLN A 368 0.70 5.45 26.91
CA GLN A 368 1.82 5.81 27.78
C GLN A 368 2.66 6.94 27.15
N SER A 369 2.21 8.17 27.23
CA SER A 369 2.90 9.34 26.68
C SER A 369 4.24 9.66 27.37
N ARG A 370 4.53 9.05 28.52
CA ARG A 370 5.72 9.33 29.34
C ARG A 370 6.79 8.25 29.32
N SER A 371 6.55 7.11 28.70
CA SER A 371 7.51 6.01 28.64
C SER A 371 8.38 6.13 27.40
N LEU A 372 9.66 6.39 27.60
CA LEU A 372 10.71 6.35 26.55
C LEU A 372 10.77 5.01 25.84
N LYS A 373 10.37 3.93 26.53
CA LYS A 373 10.40 2.55 26.03
C LYS A 373 9.08 1.84 26.32
N ILE A 374 8.43 1.35 25.27
CA ILE A 374 7.21 0.56 25.41
C ILE A 374 7.60 -0.85 25.91
N PRO A 375 6.95 -1.36 26.96
CA PRO A 375 7.25 -2.70 27.47
C PRO A 375 7.04 -3.79 26.40
N VAL A 376 7.93 -4.79 26.37
CA VAL A 376 7.94 -5.86 25.36
C VAL A 376 6.61 -6.62 25.31
N TRP A 377 5.91 -6.78 26.43
CA TRP A 377 4.63 -7.49 26.49
C TRP A 377 3.50 -6.79 25.69
N HIS A 378 3.52 -5.44 25.53
CA HIS A 378 2.62 -4.72 24.62
C HIS A 378 2.91 -5.12 23.17
N TRP A 379 4.19 -5.15 22.80
CA TRP A 379 4.62 -5.57 21.48
C TRP A 379 4.27 -7.03 21.18
N GLN A 380 4.38 -7.92 22.17
CA GLN A 380 3.94 -9.31 22.02
C GLN A 380 2.44 -9.39 21.69
N ARG A 381 1.59 -8.62 22.36
CA ARG A 381 0.15 -8.55 22.05
C ARG A 381 -0.12 -8.07 20.64
N VAL A 382 0.62 -7.05 20.19
CA VAL A 382 0.53 -6.55 18.80
C VAL A 382 0.92 -7.66 17.83
N MET A 383 2.06 -8.34 18.04
CA MET A 383 2.50 -9.42 17.16
C MET A 383 1.51 -10.59 17.11
N ILE A 384 0.90 -10.97 18.26
CA ILE A 384 -0.14 -11.99 18.32
C ILE A 384 -1.39 -11.55 17.53
N PHE A 385 -1.78 -10.28 17.64
CA PHE A 385 -2.89 -9.73 16.87
C PHE A 385 -2.61 -9.77 15.36
N LEU A 386 -1.41 -9.38 14.93
CA LEU A 386 -1.01 -9.44 13.52
C LEU A 386 -0.92 -10.89 13.03
N LEU A 387 -0.41 -11.81 13.86
CA LEU A 387 -0.41 -13.24 13.58
C LEU A 387 -1.84 -13.77 13.37
N ALA A 388 -2.81 -13.35 14.18
CA ALA A 388 -4.21 -13.73 14.02
C ALA A 388 -4.79 -13.23 12.69
N ASN A 389 -4.40 -12.02 12.20
CA ASN A 389 -4.78 -11.55 10.87
C ASN A 389 -4.20 -12.46 9.77
N ILE A 390 -2.94 -12.89 9.88
CA ILE A 390 -2.34 -13.82 8.91
C ILE A 390 -2.99 -15.20 8.96
N ILE A 391 -3.36 -15.70 10.14
CA ILE A 391 -4.14 -16.96 10.25
C ILE A 391 -5.49 -16.81 9.54
N SER A 392 -6.19 -15.68 9.73
CA SER A 392 -7.44 -15.40 9.01
C SER A 392 -7.23 -15.32 7.51
N CYS A 393 -6.09 -14.76 7.07
CA CYS A 393 -5.69 -14.76 5.66
C CYS A 393 -5.51 -16.20 5.12
N VAL A 394 -4.83 -17.07 5.86
CA VAL A 394 -4.65 -18.47 5.47
C VAL A 394 -6.00 -19.17 5.32
N ILE A 395 -6.90 -19.00 6.28
CA ILE A 395 -8.25 -19.57 6.23
C ILE A 395 -9.01 -19.05 4.99
N ALA A 396 -9.01 -17.74 4.76
CA ALA A 396 -9.64 -17.13 3.58
C ALA A 396 -9.03 -17.66 2.28
N SER A 397 -7.70 -17.81 2.21
CA SER A 397 -6.99 -18.37 1.05
C SER A 397 -7.34 -19.83 0.80
N ILE A 398 -7.55 -20.64 1.83
CA ILE A 398 -8.01 -22.03 1.68
C ILE A 398 -9.41 -22.05 1.05
N PHE A 399 -10.34 -21.26 1.58
CA PHE A 399 -11.68 -21.14 0.99
C PHE A 399 -11.63 -20.62 -0.47
N LEU A 400 -10.77 -19.64 -0.76
CA LEU A 400 -10.55 -19.14 -2.11
C LEU A 400 -10.12 -20.27 -3.06
N ASN A 401 -9.17 -21.12 -2.66
CA ASN A 401 -8.70 -22.24 -3.48
C ASN A 401 -9.79 -23.30 -3.68
N ILE A 402 -10.62 -23.57 -2.66
CA ILE A 402 -11.73 -24.53 -2.77
C ILE A 402 -12.78 -24.00 -3.77
N VAL A 403 -13.20 -22.74 -3.62
CA VAL A 403 -14.20 -22.12 -4.50
C VAL A 403 -13.67 -21.96 -5.90
N ASP A 404 -12.40 -21.55 -6.07
CA ASP A 404 -11.78 -21.47 -7.39
C ASP A 404 -11.80 -22.82 -8.13
N LYS A 405 -11.49 -23.92 -7.42
CA LYS A 405 -11.56 -25.27 -7.99
C LYS A 405 -12.99 -25.66 -8.40
N GLN A 406 -14.00 -25.29 -7.61
CA GLN A 406 -15.41 -25.57 -7.90
C GLN A 406 -15.93 -24.75 -9.10
N GLU A 407 -15.46 -23.51 -9.27
CA GLU A 407 -15.88 -22.59 -10.32
C GLU A 407 -14.99 -22.66 -11.59
N GLY A 408 -14.25 -23.76 -11.79
CA GLY A 408 -13.49 -24.01 -13.01
C GLY A 408 -12.02 -23.59 -12.97
N GLY A 409 -11.48 -23.21 -11.82
CA GLY A 409 -10.05 -23.05 -11.56
C GLY A 409 -9.37 -21.91 -12.34
N ALA A 410 -10.02 -20.75 -12.47
CA ALA A 410 -9.48 -19.64 -13.26
C ALA A 410 -8.17 -19.07 -12.68
N LEU A 411 -8.00 -19.12 -11.34
CA LEU A 411 -6.81 -18.61 -10.66
C LEU A 411 -5.63 -19.61 -10.67
N ASN A 412 -5.93 -20.89 -10.84
CA ASN A 412 -4.95 -21.97 -10.73
C ASN A 412 -4.71 -22.70 -12.09
N LYS A 413 -4.99 -22.04 -13.22
CA LYS A 413 -4.66 -22.56 -14.55
C LYS A 413 -3.19 -22.33 -14.84
N THR A 414 -2.44 -23.39 -15.11
CA THR A 414 -1.06 -23.30 -15.59
C THR A 414 -1.05 -22.75 -17.01
N THR A 415 -0.13 -21.84 -17.32
CA THR A 415 -0.01 -21.17 -18.63
C THR A 415 0.06 -22.18 -19.79
N LYS A 416 0.76 -23.32 -19.61
CA LYS A 416 0.81 -24.43 -20.58
C LYS A 416 -0.56 -25.03 -20.92
N ARG A 417 -1.50 -25.03 -19.97
CA ARG A 417 -2.85 -25.55 -20.18
C ARG A 417 -3.76 -24.53 -20.87
N SER A 418 -3.48 -23.24 -20.70
CA SER A 418 -4.18 -22.17 -21.41
C SER A 418 -3.79 -22.11 -22.89
N GLU A 419 -2.51 -22.32 -23.21
CA GLU A 419 -2.02 -22.39 -24.60
C GLU A 419 -2.57 -23.63 -25.33
N ALA A 420 -2.57 -24.80 -24.68
CA ALA A 420 -3.13 -26.05 -25.26
C ALA A 420 -4.65 -25.94 -25.54
N VAL A 421 -5.41 -25.26 -24.67
CA VAL A 421 -6.86 -25.04 -24.87
C VAL A 421 -7.11 -24.02 -25.99
N GLN A 422 -6.23 -23.03 -26.17
CA GLN A 422 -6.32 -22.10 -27.30
C GLN A 422 -5.92 -22.73 -28.62
N GLU A 423 -4.95 -23.62 -28.63
CA GLU A 423 -4.60 -24.42 -29.82
C GLU A 423 -5.73 -25.40 -30.21
N GLU A 424 -6.36 -26.12 -29.28
CA GLU A 424 -7.53 -26.98 -29.55
C GLU A 424 -8.74 -26.18 -30.05
N THR A 425 -8.88 -24.88 -29.66
CA THR A 425 -10.02 -24.05 -30.13
C THR A 425 -9.72 -23.39 -31.47
N GLN A 426 -8.48 -23.39 -31.94
CA GLN A 426 -8.03 -22.83 -33.22
C GLN A 426 -7.77 -23.86 -34.29
N GLU A 427 -7.84 -25.18 -34.01
CA GLU A 427 -7.87 -26.16 -35.09
C GLU A 427 -9.18 -25.99 -35.89
N PRO A 428 -9.08 -25.60 -37.17
CA PRO A 428 -10.26 -25.54 -38.01
C PRO A 428 -10.80 -26.97 -38.13
N SER A 429 -12.07 -27.15 -37.85
CA SER A 429 -12.74 -28.43 -38.18
C SER A 429 -12.63 -28.66 -39.70
N GLU A 430 -11.62 -29.42 -40.12
CA GLU A 430 -11.50 -30.00 -41.45
C GLU A 430 -12.57 -31.10 -41.64
N THR A 431 -13.84 -30.72 -41.60
CA THR A 431 -14.94 -31.55 -42.08
C THR A 431 -16.02 -30.68 -42.64
N SER A 432 -15.72 -29.95 -43.71
CA SER A 432 -16.73 -29.48 -44.65
C SER A 432 -16.79 -30.50 -45.80
N PRO A 433 -17.91 -31.23 -45.98
CA PRO A 433 -18.04 -32.07 -47.16
C PRO A 433 -18.14 -31.17 -48.39
N LEU A 434 -17.24 -31.43 -49.34
CA LEU A 434 -17.32 -30.95 -50.71
C LEU A 434 -18.69 -31.29 -51.30
N LEU A 435 -19.59 -30.34 -51.39
CA LEU A 435 -20.74 -30.43 -52.29
C LEU A 435 -20.21 -30.26 -53.70
N ARG A 436 -20.22 -31.36 -54.44
CA ARG A 436 -20.07 -31.40 -55.89
C ARG A 436 -21.21 -30.63 -56.54
N GLU A 437 -20.85 -29.69 -57.38
CA GLU A 437 -21.68 -29.16 -58.42
C GLU A 437 -22.04 -30.30 -59.44
N GLN A 438 -23.30 -30.39 -59.72
CA GLN A 438 -23.85 -30.68 -61.04
C GLN A 438 -24.91 -29.64 -61.42
#